data_8c32203d4a0d6f219657d360613eb5d1
#
_entry.id   8c32203d4a0d6f219657d360613eb5d1
#
_cell.length_a   1.000
_cell.length_b   1.000
_cell.length_c   1.000
_cell.angle_alpha   90.00
_cell.angle_beta   90.00
_cell.angle_gamma   90.00
#
_symmetry.space_group_name_H-M   'P 1'
#
loop_
_entity.id
_entity.type
_entity.pdbx_description
1 polymer ?
#
loop_
_entity_poly.entity_id
_entity_poly.type
_entity_poly.pdbx_seq_one_letter_code
_entity_poly.pdbx_strand_id
1 'polypeptide(L)'
;DIPVYAWKGMNEEEFDWCIKQTLFAFNDDKPLNMILDDGGDLTNMVLDHYPELVSGIKGLSEETTTGVHRLHERVKNGTLPLPAININDSVTKAKFDNKYGCQESLVDAIRRSTDIMMAGKVAVVAGYGDVGKGSAASLRGAGARVIISEIDPICALQASMDGFQVKRLETV
;
A
#
# COMPACT_ATOMS: atom_id res chain seq x y z
N ASP A 1 -10.21 21.49 -14.25
CA ASP A 1 -9.51 20.22 -14.46
C ASP A 1 -8.43 20.09 -13.41
N ILE A 2 -8.23 18.87 -12.90
CA ILE A 2 -7.16 18.55 -11.94
C ILE A 2 -5.99 17.97 -12.73
N PRO A 3 -4.78 18.53 -12.64
CA PRO A 3 -3.63 17.96 -13.31
C PRO A 3 -3.27 16.59 -12.74
N VAL A 4 -2.95 15.63 -13.61
CA VAL A 4 -2.53 14.27 -13.26
C VAL A 4 -1.22 13.97 -13.94
N TYR A 5 -0.22 13.54 -13.16
CA TYR A 5 1.11 13.20 -13.63
C TYR A 5 1.36 11.71 -13.37
N ALA A 6 0.98 10.86 -14.31
CA ALA A 6 1.20 9.42 -14.23
C ALA A 6 1.00 8.76 -15.60
N TRP A 7 1.78 7.73 -15.91
CA TRP A 7 1.55 6.82 -17.04
C TRP A 7 2.13 5.43 -16.75
N LYS A 8 1.64 4.44 -17.46
CA LYS A 8 2.11 3.06 -17.33
C LYS A 8 3.52 2.90 -17.89
N GLY A 9 4.40 2.24 -17.15
CA GLY A 9 5.76 1.92 -17.60
C GLY A 9 6.78 2.99 -17.29
N MET A 10 6.49 3.91 -16.35
CA MET A 10 7.48 4.85 -15.82
C MET A 10 8.68 4.11 -15.24
N ASN A 11 9.89 4.63 -15.51
CA ASN A 11 11.09 4.30 -14.77
C ASN A 11 11.18 5.15 -13.48
N GLU A 12 12.19 4.93 -12.66
CA GLU A 12 12.35 5.64 -11.38
C GLU A 12 12.51 7.16 -11.56
N GLU A 13 13.28 7.61 -12.56
CA GLU A 13 13.48 9.03 -12.84
C GLU A 13 12.19 9.72 -13.28
N GLU A 14 11.38 9.03 -14.09
CA GLU A 14 10.07 9.52 -14.54
C GLU A 14 9.07 9.55 -13.40
N PHE A 15 9.11 8.57 -12.49
CA PHE A 15 8.29 8.55 -11.29
C PHE A 15 8.62 9.73 -10.36
N ASP A 16 9.90 9.97 -10.09
CA ASP A 16 10.35 11.12 -9.31
C ASP A 16 9.96 12.44 -9.96
N TRP A 17 10.06 12.51 -11.31
CA TRP A 17 9.59 13.67 -12.04
C TRP A 17 8.09 13.92 -11.85
N CYS A 18 7.26 12.87 -11.88
CA CYS A 18 5.82 12.98 -11.63
C CYS A 18 5.51 13.49 -10.22
N ILE A 19 6.21 13.00 -9.19
CA ILE A 19 6.07 13.49 -7.83
C ILE A 19 6.44 14.98 -7.77
N LYS A 20 7.55 15.37 -8.38
CA LYS A 20 7.98 16.76 -8.45
C LYS A 20 6.93 17.65 -9.13
N GLN A 21 6.36 17.22 -10.27
CA GLN A 21 5.28 17.96 -10.91
C GLN A 21 4.08 18.13 -9.99
N THR A 22 3.73 17.11 -9.22
CA THR A 22 2.63 17.16 -8.26
C THR A 22 2.90 18.20 -7.16
N LEU A 23 4.13 18.25 -6.63
CA LEU A 23 4.52 19.24 -5.61
C LEU A 23 4.35 20.68 -6.08
N PHE A 24 4.63 20.94 -7.34
CA PHE A 24 4.63 22.28 -7.94
C PHE A 24 3.45 22.52 -8.90
N ALA A 25 2.40 21.68 -8.83
CA ALA A 25 1.22 21.78 -9.70
C ALA A 25 0.33 22.99 -9.40
N PHE A 26 0.56 23.65 -8.28
CA PHE A 26 -0.22 24.82 -7.85
C PHE A 26 0.39 26.10 -8.40
N ASN A 27 -0.47 27.08 -8.67
CA ASN A 27 -0.01 28.41 -9.13
C ASN A 27 0.94 29.05 -8.10
N ASP A 28 1.88 29.83 -8.58
CA ASP A 28 3.03 30.39 -7.85
C ASP A 28 2.70 31.05 -6.51
N ASP A 29 1.50 31.59 -6.35
CA ASP A 29 1.04 32.23 -5.12
C ASP A 29 0.38 31.28 -4.11
N LYS A 30 0.24 29.98 -4.42
CA LYS A 30 -0.44 28.99 -3.56
C LYS A 30 0.38 27.70 -3.50
N PRO A 31 1.43 27.67 -2.69
CA PRO A 31 2.23 26.46 -2.51
C PRO A 31 1.41 25.32 -1.90
N LEU A 32 1.91 24.10 -2.04
CA LEU A 32 1.39 22.90 -1.38
C LEU A 32 1.20 23.15 0.12
N ASN A 33 0.01 22.88 0.64
CA ASN A 33 -0.30 23.13 2.06
C ASN A 33 -0.90 21.92 2.80
N MET A 34 -1.28 20.87 2.08
CA MET A 34 -1.76 19.60 2.62
C MET A 34 -1.28 18.47 1.73
N ILE A 35 -1.00 17.31 2.31
CA ILE A 35 -0.64 16.09 1.60
C ILE A 35 -1.66 15.00 1.91
N LEU A 36 -2.11 14.31 0.88
CA LEU A 36 -2.72 12.98 0.97
C LEU A 36 -1.77 12.04 0.25
N ASP A 37 -1.21 11.06 0.96
CA ASP A 37 -0.20 10.15 0.43
C ASP A 37 -0.66 8.69 0.51
N ASP A 38 -0.09 7.89 -0.37
CA ASP A 38 -0.33 6.45 -0.46
C ASP A 38 1.03 5.75 -0.68
N GLY A 39 1.68 5.38 0.42
CA GLY A 39 3.00 4.75 0.45
C GLY A 39 4.13 5.68 0.90
N GLY A 40 3.89 6.98 1.03
CA GLY A 40 4.81 7.94 1.61
C GLY A 40 5.86 8.48 0.64
N ASP A 41 5.74 8.26 -0.67
CA ASP A 41 6.76 8.70 -1.62
C ASP A 41 6.76 10.23 -1.79
N LEU A 42 5.59 10.87 -1.90
CA LEU A 42 5.48 12.32 -1.96
C LEU A 42 5.95 12.98 -0.66
N THR A 43 5.56 12.44 0.48
CA THR A 43 6.01 12.90 1.80
C THR A 43 7.53 12.83 1.94
N ASN A 44 8.13 11.69 1.58
CA ASN A 44 9.58 11.53 1.64
C ASN A 44 10.30 12.46 0.69
N MET A 45 9.79 12.64 -0.53
CA MET A 45 10.35 13.60 -1.49
C MET A 45 10.38 15.02 -0.90
N VAL A 46 9.30 15.47 -0.25
CA VAL A 46 9.25 16.78 0.42
C VAL A 46 10.29 16.87 1.54
N LEU A 47 10.29 15.91 2.46
CA LEU A 47 11.12 15.97 3.65
C LEU A 47 12.62 15.87 3.36
N ASP A 48 12.99 15.12 2.32
CA ASP A 48 14.39 14.83 2.00
C ASP A 48 14.98 15.78 0.94
N HIS A 49 14.15 16.28 0.00
CA HIS A 49 14.62 17.08 -1.13
C HIS A 49 14.08 18.51 -1.20
N TYR A 50 12.97 18.81 -0.51
CA TYR A 50 12.31 20.11 -0.53
C TYR A 50 11.91 20.58 0.88
N PRO A 51 12.85 20.59 1.85
CA PRO A 51 12.54 20.93 3.24
C PRO A 51 12.01 22.37 3.41
N GLU A 52 12.28 23.24 2.46
CA GLU A 52 11.76 24.61 2.45
C GLU A 52 10.23 24.66 2.32
N LEU A 53 9.59 23.64 1.72
CA LEU A 53 8.13 23.56 1.59
C LEU A 53 7.44 23.21 2.90
N VAL A 54 8.15 22.56 3.83
CA VAL A 54 7.57 22.02 5.08
C VAL A 54 6.85 23.09 5.89
N SER A 55 7.39 24.30 5.94
CA SER A 55 6.79 25.42 6.71
C SER A 55 5.41 25.83 6.22
N GLY A 56 5.09 25.55 4.94
CA GLY A 56 3.79 25.82 4.32
C GLY A 56 2.78 24.68 4.48
N ILE A 57 3.24 23.48 4.84
CA ILE A 57 2.41 22.29 4.93
C ILE A 57 1.80 22.17 6.32
N LYS A 58 0.47 22.15 6.41
CA LYS A 58 -0.28 22.05 7.66
C LYS A 58 -0.30 20.64 8.23
N GLY A 59 -0.16 19.63 7.39
CA GLY A 59 -0.14 18.23 7.76
C GLY A 59 -0.35 17.30 6.58
N LEU A 60 -0.26 16.02 6.86
CA LEU A 60 -0.50 14.96 5.89
C LEU A 60 -1.46 13.88 6.43
N SER A 61 -2.08 13.16 5.54
CA SER A 61 -2.78 11.91 5.82
C SER A 61 -2.20 10.81 4.96
N GLU A 62 -1.97 9.64 5.59
CA GLU A 62 -1.41 8.46 4.92
C GLU A 62 -2.43 7.33 4.89
N GLU A 63 -2.66 6.77 3.72
CA GLU A 63 -3.71 5.79 3.51
C GLU A 63 -3.27 4.34 3.67
N THR A 64 -1.96 4.02 3.55
CA THR A 64 -1.52 2.63 3.43
C THR A 64 -0.43 2.23 4.42
N THR A 65 -0.32 0.92 4.68
CA THR A 65 0.60 0.32 5.65
C THR A 65 2.05 0.71 5.41
N THR A 66 2.52 0.67 4.16
CA THR A 66 3.91 1.01 3.81
C THR A 66 4.26 2.44 4.18
N GLY A 67 3.38 3.39 3.88
CA GLY A 67 3.59 4.80 4.23
C GLY A 67 3.55 5.01 5.75
N VAL A 68 2.62 4.37 6.46
CA VAL A 68 2.56 4.43 7.92
C VAL A 68 3.85 3.90 8.57
N HIS A 69 4.44 2.81 8.07
CA HIS A 69 5.73 2.32 8.54
C HIS A 69 6.84 3.36 8.37
N ARG A 70 6.92 4.00 7.21
CA ARG A 70 7.90 5.07 6.93
C ARG A 70 7.70 6.26 7.88
N LEU A 71 6.45 6.65 8.16
CA LEU A 71 6.14 7.72 9.12
C LEU A 71 6.57 7.35 10.55
N HIS A 72 6.32 6.12 10.99
CA HIS A 72 6.78 5.65 12.30
C HIS A 72 8.30 5.68 12.43
N GLU A 73 9.03 5.30 11.38
CA GLU A 73 10.49 5.41 11.37
C GLU A 73 10.95 6.87 11.50
N ARG A 74 10.30 7.79 10.81
CA ARG A 74 10.59 9.22 10.91
C ARG A 74 10.28 9.78 12.31
N VAL A 75 9.19 9.36 12.94
CA VAL A 75 8.88 9.71 14.34
C VAL A 75 9.97 9.21 15.27
N LYS A 76 10.37 7.92 15.14
CA LYS A 76 11.42 7.31 15.96
C LYS A 76 12.77 8.03 15.81
N ASN A 77 13.08 8.50 14.63
CA ASN A 77 14.33 9.19 14.31
C ASN A 77 14.26 10.73 14.56
N GLY A 78 13.10 11.26 14.97
CA GLY A 78 12.90 12.68 15.17
C GLY A 78 12.93 13.51 13.88
N THR A 79 12.61 12.90 12.73
CA THR A 79 12.69 13.52 11.39
C THR A 79 11.31 13.75 10.75
N LEU A 80 10.23 13.70 11.54
CA LEU A 80 8.89 14.08 11.09
C LEU A 80 8.50 15.44 11.69
N PRO A 81 8.68 16.55 10.96
CA PRO A 81 8.49 17.89 11.49
C PRO A 81 7.06 18.42 11.42
N LEU A 82 6.12 17.66 10.87
CA LEU A 82 4.74 18.07 10.63
C LEU A 82 3.73 17.02 11.13
N PRO A 83 2.48 17.44 11.42
CA PRO A 83 1.43 16.51 11.82
C PRO A 83 1.13 15.49 10.73
N ALA A 84 1.07 14.21 11.11
CA ALA A 84 0.69 13.12 10.23
C ALA A 84 -0.47 12.32 10.81
N ILE A 85 -1.48 12.05 10.01
CA ILE A 85 -2.66 11.27 10.39
C ILE A 85 -2.62 9.92 9.70
N ASN A 86 -2.55 8.87 10.50
CA ASN A 86 -2.64 7.49 10.03
C ASN A 86 -4.10 7.11 9.78
N ILE A 87 -4.52 7.14 8.54
CA ILE A 87 -5.85 6.70 8.11
C ILE A 87 -5.90 5.18 7.96
N ASN A 88 -4.78 4.56 7.55
CA ASN A 88 -4.73 3.13 7.31
C ASN A 88 -5.21 2.30 8.51
N ASP A 89 -4.79 2.65 9.72
CA ASP A 89 -5.09 1.86 10.93
C ASP A 89 -6.42 2.24 11.59
N SER A 90 -7.19 3.12 10.98
CA SER A 90 -8.58 3.32 11.36
C SER A 90 -9.34 2.01 11.16
N VAL A 91 -10.16 1.61 12.15
CA VAL A 91 -10.92 0.36 12.10
C VAL A 91 -11.82 0.28 10.87
N THR A 92 -12.41 1.41 10.49
CA THR A 92 -13.29 1.52 9.33
C THR A 92 -12.53 1.53 7.99
N LYS A 93 -11.20 1.64 8.01
CA LYS A 93 -10.35 1.51 6.81
C LYS A 93 -9.69 0.12 6.75
N ALA A 94 -8.79 -0.21 7.67
CA ALA A 94 -7.99 -1.44 7.58
C ALA A 94 -8.82 -2.73 7.57
N LYS A 95 -9.87 -2.79 8.39
CA LYS A 95 -10.70 -3.98 8.51
C LYS A 95 -11.71 -4.13 7.37
N PHE A 96 -11.87 -3.12 6.54
CA PHE A 96 -12.78 -3.12 5.38
C PHE A 96 -12.02 -3.03 4.07
N ASP A 97 -11.36 -1.92 3.78
CA ASP A 97 -10.65 -1.71 2.52
C ASP A 97 -9.52 -2.73 2.32
N ASN A 98 -8.60 -2.85 3.28
CA ASN A 98 -7.44 -3.72 3.12
C ASN A 98 -7.84 -5.19 2.97
N LYS A 99 -8.91 -5.63 3.62
CA LYS A 99 -9.41 -7.00 3.55
C LYS A 99 -10.37 -7.21 2.38
N TYR A 100 -11.50 -6.53 2.40
CA TYR A 100 -12.58 -6.77 1.43
C TYR A 100 -12.29 -6.12 0.08
N GLY A 101 -11.64 -4.95 0.07
CA GLY A 101 -11.19 -4.31 -1.17
C GLY A 101 -10.23 -5.19 -1.94
N CYS A 102 -9.21 -5.76 -1.26
CA CYS A 102 -8.27 -6.69 -1.89
C CYS A 102 -8.92 -8.05 -2.24
N GLN A 103 -9.88 -8.51 -1.45
CA GLN A 103 -10.67 -9.69 -1.77
C GLN A 103 -11.42 -9.54 -3.09
N GLU A 104 -11.98 -8.36 -3.33
CA GLU A 104 -12.70 -8.04 -4.57
C GLU A 104 -11.72 -7.84 -5.74
N SER A 105 -10.67 -7.05 -5.56
CA SER A 105 -9.83 -6.58 -6.65
C SER A 105 -8.77 -7.56 -7.12
N LEU A 106 -8.23 -8.44 -6.25
CA LEU A 106 -7.11 -9.31 -6.61
C LEU A 106 -7.41 -10.26 -7.77
N VAL A 107 -8.47 -11.05 -7.65
CA VAL A 107 -8.82 -12.05 -8.68
C VAL A 107 -9.29 -11.36 -9.95
N ASP A 108 -9.98 -10.22 -9.85
CA ASP A 108 -10.34 -9.40 -11.01
C ASP A 108 -9.09 -8.92 -11.76
N ALA A 109 -8.12 -8.36 -11.04
CA ALA A 109 -6.87 -7.89 -11.64
C ALA A 109 -6.07 -9.03 -12.31
N ILE A 110 -5.97 -10.20 -11.68
CA ILE A 110 -5.29 -11.36 -12.28
C ILE A 110 -5.99 -11.78 -13.57
N ARG A 111 -7.32 -11.90 -13.57
CA ARG A 111 -8.08 -12.30 -14.75
C ARG A 111 -7.94 -11.30 -15.90
N ARG A 112 -8.05 -10.00 -15.61
CA ARG A 112 -7.87 -8.94 -16.62
C ARG A 112 -6.47 -8.91 -17.22
N SER A 113 -5.46 -9.24 -16.42
CA SER A 113 -4.06 -9.16 -16.86
C SER A 113 -3.57 -10.40 -17.60
N THR A 114 -4.20 -11.56 -17.37
CA THR A 114 -3.60 -12.85 -17.77
C THR A 114 -4.54 -13.80 -18.51
N ASP A 115 -5.85 -13.56 -18.48
CA ASP A 115 -6.89 -14.48 -18.98
C ASP A 115 -6.81 -15.91 -18.40
N ILE A 116 -6.13 -16.07 -17.26
CA ILE A 116 -5.88 -17.40 -16.67
C ILE A 116 -7.08 -17.92 -15.91
N MET A 117 -7.33 -19.22 -16.02
CA MET A 117 -8.27 -19.94 -15.18
C MET A 117 -7.65 -20.17 -13.80
N MET A 118 -8.30 -19.69 -12.74
CA MET A 118 -7.80 -19.78 -11.35
C MET A 118 -7.97 -21.19 -10.76
N ALA A 119 -9.06 -21.89 -11.13
CA ALA A 119 -9.38 -23.19 -10.57
C ALA A 119 -8.24 -24.21 -10.80
N GLY A 120 -7.87 -24.92 -9.74
CA GLY A 120 -6.81 -25.93 -9.75
C GLY A 120 -5.38 -25.39 -9.72
N LYS A 121 -5.17 -24.08 -9.86
CA LYS A 121 -3.84 -23.46 -9.75
C LYS A 121 -3.36 -23.50 -8.30
N VAL A 122 -2.03 -23.53 -8.13
CA VAL A 122 -1.39 -23.24 -6.84
C VAL A 122 -1.14 -21.76 -6.77
N ALA A 123 -1.61 -21.12 -5.71
CA ALA A 123 -1.39 -19.70 -5.44
C ALA A 123 -0.65 -19.58 -4.10
N VAL A 124 0.46 -18.85 -4.11
CA VAL A 124 1.21 -18.52 -2.91
C VAL A 124 0.89 -17.09 -2.51
N VAL A 125 0.44 -16.89 -1.28
CA VAL A 125 0.20 -15.57 -0.69
C VAL A 125 1.28 -15.30 0.34
N ALA A 126 2.10 -14.30 0.11
CA ALA A 126 3.12 -13.83 1.02
C ALA A 126 2.52 -12.79 1.98
N GLY A 127 2.33 -13.20 3.23
CA GLY A 127 1.65 -12.41 4.26
C GLY A 127 0.21 -12.86 4.53
N TYR A 128 -0.21 -12.78 5.80
CA TYR A 128 -1.58 -13.07 6.23
C TYR A 128 -2.15 -11.99 7.17
N GLY A 129 -1.77 -10.74 6.91
CA GLY A 129 -2.45 -9.56 7.44
C GLY A 129 -3.81 -9.34 6.78
N ASP A 130 -4.39 -8.16 6.91
CA ASP A 130 -5.73 -7.89 6.35
C ASP A 130 -5.79 -8.10 4.82
N VAL A 131 -4.79 -7.62 4.08
CA VAL A 131 -4.66 -7.83 2.63
C VAL A 131 -4.51 -9.32 2.29
N GLY A 132 -3.63 -10.02 3.00
CA GLY A 132 -3.39 -11.46 2.78
C GLY A 132 -4.63 -12.31 3.05
N LYS A 133 -5.38 -12.00 4.11
CA LYS A 133 -6.65 -12.67 4.44
C LYS A 133 -7.69 -12.51 3.33
N GLY A 134 -7.88 -11.30 2.84
CA GLY A 134 -8.80 -11.03 1.73
C GLY A 134 -8.36 -11.72 0.45
N SER A 135 -7.09 -11.61 0.11
CA SER A 135 -6.49 -12.23 -1.07
C SER A 135 -6.62 -13.75 -1.07
N ALA A 136 -6.28 -14.40 0.05
CA ALA A 136 -6.37 -15.85 0.20
C ALA A 136 -7.81 -16.35 0.09
N ALA A 137 -8.76 -15.64 0.69
CA ALA A 137 -10.18 -15.98 0.61
C ALA A 137 -10.70 -15.89 -0.83
N SER A 138 -10.34 -14.85 -1.56
CA SER A 138 -10.72 -14.65 -2.97
C SER A 138 -10.15 -15.74 -3.88
N LEU A 139 -8.86 -16.05 -3.75
CA LEU A 139 -8.18 -17.10 -4.51
C LEU A 139 -8.80 -18.48 -4.25
N ARG A 140 -9.07 -18.81 -2.98
CA ARG A 140 -9.74 -20.06 -2.60
C ARG A 140 -11.16 -20.11 -3.16
N GLY A 141 -11.90 -19.01 -3.07
CA GLY A 141 -13.24 -18.89 -3.66
C GLY A 141 -13.26 -19.07 -5.17
N ALA A 142 -12.19 -18.71 -5.86
CA ALA A 142 -12.02 -18.94 -7.29
C ALA A 142 -11.50 -20.35 -7.64
N GLY A 143 -11.34 -21.25 -6.64
CA GLY A 143 -10.92 -22.64 -6.83
C GLY A 143 -9.41 -22.88 -6.87
N ALA A 144 -8.60 -21.93 -6.48
CA ALA A 144 -7.16 -22.10 -6.34
C ALA A 144 -6.81 -22.89 -5.06
N ARG A 145 -5.70 -23.62 -5.10
CA ARG A 145 -5.07 -24.23 -3.92
C ARG A 145 -4.11 -23.20 -3.32
N VAL A 146 -4.51 -22.62 -2.19
CA VAL A 146 -3.79 -21.50 -1.59
C VAL A 146 -2.80 -21.99 -0.54
N ILE A 147 -1.57 -21.50 -0.64
CA ILE A 147 -0.50 -21.68 0.34
C ILE A 147 -0.15 -20.30 0.90
N ILE A 148 -0.06 -20.20 2.22
CA ILE A 148 0.33 -18.97 2.91
C ILE A 148 1.79 -19.08 3.34
N SER A 149 2.56 -18.01 3.11
CA SER A 149 3.87 -17.81 3.73
C SER A 149 3.79 -16.58 4.63
N GLU A 150 4.07 -16.73 5.92
CA GLU A 150 3.92 -15.66 6.90
C GLU A 150 5.05 -15.75 7.94
N ILE A 151 5.60 -14.60 8.31
CA ILE A 151 6.66 -14.50 9.33
C ILE A 151 6.11 -14.25 10.73
N ASP A 152 4.94 -13.60 10.84
CA ASP A 152 4.28 -13.40 12.13
C ASP A 152 3.61 -14.72 12.58
N PRO A 153 3.99 -15.28 13.75
CA PRO A 153 3.48 -16.56 14.18
C PRO A 153 1.98 -16.54 14.51
N ILE A 154 1.42 -15.39 14.88
CA ILE A 154 -0.01 -15.23 15.16
C ILE A 154 -0.80 -15.26 13.87
N CYS A 155 -0.37 -14.49 12.87
CA CYS A 155 -0.99 -14.52 11.54
C CYS A 155 -0.84 -15.88 10.86
N ALA A 156 0.30 -16.55 11.02
CA ALA A 156 0.52 -17.91 10.51
C ALA A 156 -0.44 -18.92 11.17
N LEU A 157 -0.64 -18.82 12.49
CA LEU A 157 -1.61 -19.66 13.21
C LEU A 157 -3.04 -19.39 12.76
N GLN A 158 -3.41 -18.12 12.57
CA GLN A 158 -4.72 -17.76 12.02
C GLN A 158 -4.94 -18.39 10.64
N ALA A 159 -3.94 -18.30 9.73
CA ALA A 159 -4.02 -18.93 8.42
C ALA A 159 -4.25 -20.43 8.50
N SER A 160 -3.57 -21.11 9.43
CA SER A 160 -3.77 -22.54 9.69
C SER A 160 -5.18 -22.86 10.20
N MET A 161 -5.71 -22.06 11.15
CA MET A 161 -7.07 -22.20 11.66
C MET A 161 -8.13 -21.94 10.58
N ASP A 162 -7.85 -21.05 9.63
CA ASP A 162 -8.72 -20.77 8.48
C ASP A 162 -8.61 -21.87 7.39
N GLY A 163 -7.82 -22.93 7.64
CA GLY A 163 -7.70 -24.11 6.78
C GLY A 163 -6.76 -23.94 5.61
N PHE A 164 -5.82 -22.99 5.66
CA PHE A 164 -4.78 -22.86 4.66
C PHE A 164 -3.53 -23.66 5.04
N GLN A 165 -2.81 -24.16 4.01
CA GLN A 165 -1.49 -24.69 4.20
C GLN A 165 -0.50 -23.53 4.45
N VAL A 166 0.24 -23.59 5.56
CA VAL A 166 1.27 -22.61 5.88
C VAL A 166 2.65 -23.19 5.64
N LYS A 167 3.49 -22.51 4.88
CA LYS A 167 4.84 -22.93 4.53
C LYS A 167 5.83 -21.76 4.57
N ARG A 168 7.09 -22.10 4.76
CA ARG A 168 8.18 -21.15 4.47
C ARG A 168 8.26 -20.91 2.97
N LEU A 169 8.54 -19.68 2.55
CA LEU A 169 8.60 -19.30 1.15
C LEU A 169 9.60 -20.14 0.34
N GLU A 170 10.73 -20.49 0.96
CA GLU A 170 11.80 -21.28 0.33
C GLU A 170 11.40 -22.75 0.06
N THR A 171 10.26 -23.19 0.61
CA THR A 171 9.80 -24.59 0.51
C THR A 171 8.53 -24.75 -0.34
N VAL A 172 8.10 -23.69 -1.00
CA VAL A 172 6.89 -23.69 -1.81
C VAL A 172 7.17 -24.05 -3.26
#